data_7550f2337cc40fae02efd1f97fe4de9d
#
_entry.id   7550f2337cc40fae02efd1f97fe4de9d
#
_cell.length_a   1.000
_cell.length_b   1.000
_cell.length_c   1.000
_cell.angle_alpha   90.00
_cell.angle_beta   90.00
_cell.angle_gamma   90.00
#
_symmetry.space_group_name_H-M   'P 1'
#
loop_
_entity.id
_entity.type
_entity.pdbx_description
1 polymer ?
#
loop_
_entity_poly.entity_id
_entity_poly.type
_entity_poly.pdbx_seq_one_letter_code
_entity_poly.pdbx_strand_id
1 'polypeptide(L)'
;MDPMTNNIVTLPGSKVELFLEKGFDIWLHSYFVTGLVQLAREGTISLALMRRHDQVRCLAIQQEDYPLLLLKCTAPHHARPRLVCFDPRDQSDVWQKKALDECDLYFKRSTHPPDTAKLTPSQQSKVRPINPMFATWSPHAGGWTARMYWAFVRSALLQITKGQPLREAFNTCLRSCHNFASLSSVELYEDTPHGEKRPQVLFQTRLWDPSEEKGSWVDQCNRERVEMVRVLRTRLGNRCVGGLIRTPYAEKHYPDLLSNLTPTSKAKRPEFIRLCRQFLIRVNIKALFDAIPYSLGETLAANNCLVSETIRNSFATPLIADKHYLVFSTPNECADRCLELLDSPAKAQRLREEAHTYYRAAVCPKEAMRTYLTQALA
;
A
#
# COMPACT_ATOMS: atom_id res chain seq x y z
N MET A 1 24.16 6.33 21.96
CA MET A 1 24.84 6.03 20.69
C MET A 1 23.79 6.05 19.61
N ASP A 2 23.83 7.04 18.77
CA ASP A 2 22.84 7.33 17.72
C ASP A 2 23.13 6.45 16.48
N PRO A 3 22.24 5.52 16.08
CA PRO A 3 22.50 4.62 14.96
C PRO A 3 22.06 5.19 13.60
N MET A 4 21.85 6.50 13.49
CA MET A 4 21.34 7.11 12.27
C MET A 4 22.38 7.92 11.46
N THR A 5 23.62 7.55 11.48
CA THR A 5 24.53 7.95 10.40
C THR A 5 24.37 6.98 9.23
N ASN A 6 23.25 7.09 8.53
CA ASN A 6 23.07 6.42 7.25
C ASN A 6 24.11 6.98 6.28
N ASN A 7 25.11 6.18 5.95
CA ASN A 7 25.83 6.33 4.69
C ASN A 7 24.77 6.33 3.59
N ILE A 8 24.48 7.50 3.07
CA ILE A 8 23.63 7.66 1.89
C ILE A 8 24.43 7.01 0.75
N VAL A 9 24.20 5.71 0.52
CA VAL A 9 24.66 5.07 -0.71
C VAL A 9 23.93 5.78 -1.82
N THR A 10 24.61 6.70 -2.45
CA THR A 10 24.09 7.41 -3.61
C THR A 10 23.84 6.37 -4.70
N LEU A 11 22.67 6.44 -5.35
CA LEU A 11 22.29 5.60 -6.51
C LEU A 11 22.72 6.20 -7.88
N PRO A 12 23.72 7.12 -7.97
CA PRO A 12 24.04 7.81 -9.21
C PRO A 12 24.49 6.83 -10.27
N GLY A 13 23.89 6.94 -11.45
CA GLY A 13 24.23 6.11 -12.61
C GLY A 13 23.58 4.72 -12.62
N SER A 14 22.75 4.39 -11.63
CA SER A 14 22.02 3.12 -11.62
C SER A 14 20.92 3.11 -12.68
N LYS A 15 20.79 1.98 -13.40
CA LYS A 15 19.73 1.72 -14.38
C LYS A 15 18.70 0.77 -13.76
N VAL A 16 17.42 1.14 -13.84
CA VAL A 16 16.31 0.31 -13.42
C VAL A 16 15.42 0.00 -14.62
N GLU A 17 15.23 -1.26 -14.90
CA GLU A 17 14.38 -1.76 -15.97
C GLU A 17 13.14 -2.38 -15.34
N LEU A 18 11.98 -1.76 -15.57
CA LEU A 18 10.67 -2.20 -15.06
C LEU A 18 10.00 -3.12 -16.07
N PHE A 19 9.62 -4.33 -15.65
CA PHE A 19 8.93 -5.30 -16.49
C PHE A 19 7.43 -5.26 -16.22
N LEU A 20 6.64 -5.00 -17.27
CA LEU A 20 5.17 -5.06 -17.22
C LEU A 20 4.73 -6.45 -17.69
N GLU A 21 4.55 -7.34 -16.74
CA GLU A 21 4.15 -8.72 -16.99
C GLU A 21 2.66 -8.85 -17.39
N LYS A 22 2.28 -10.00 -17.96
CA LYS A 22 0.88 -10.35 -18.16
C LYS A 22 0.19 -10.38 -16.79
N GLY A 23 -0.93 -9.65 -16.66
CA GLY A 23 -1.63 -9.51 -15.39
C GLY A 23 -1.09 -8.41 -14.48
N PHE A 24 -0.12 -7.60 -14.93
CA PHE A 24 0.32 -6.43 -14.18
C PHE A 24 -0.87 -5.55 -13.80
N ASP A 25 -1.10 -5.41 -12.49
CA ASP A 25 -2.13 -4.54 -11.95
C ASP A 25 -1.49 -3.23 -11.48
N ILE A 26 -1.73 -2.18 -12.24
CA ILE A 26 -1.20 -0.84 -11.93
C ILE A 26 -1.72 -0.34 -10.59
N TRP A 27 -2.92 -0.70 -10.17
CA TRP A 27 -3.47 -0.25 -8.89
C TRP A 27 -2.64 -0.78 -7.72
N LEU A 28 -2.27 -2.07 -7.75
CA LEU A 28 -1.45 -2.71 -6.72
C LEU A 28 0.00 -2.23 -6.73
N HIS A 29 0.54 -1.89 -7.91
CA HIS A 29 1.95 -1.54 -8.07
C HIS A 29 2.22 -0.04 -8.20
N SER A 30 1.16 0.79 -8.26
CA SER A 30 1.25 2.23 -8.49
C SER A 30 2.19 2.95 -7.52
N TYR A 31 2.22 2.53 -6.28
CA TYR A 31 3.11 3.08 -5.26
C TYR A 31 4.59 2.98 -5.64
N PHE A 32 5.03 1.78 -6.03
CA PHE A 32 6.41 1.53 -6.43
C PHE A 32 6.75 2.25 -7.73
N VAL A 33 5.85 2.17 -8.72
CA VAL A 33 6.04 2.84 -10.00
C VAL A 33 6.12 4.37 -9.82
N THR A 34 5.30 4.93 -8.93
CA THR A 34 5.35 6.36 -8.57
C THR A 34 6.71 6.74 -8.00
N GLY A 35 7.21 5.99 -7.03
CA GLY A 35 8.53 6.25 -6.45
C GLY A 35 9.66 6.13 -7.46
N LEU A 36 9.63 5.12 -8.33
CA LEU A 36 10.60 4.97 -9.43
C LEU A 36 10.58 6.16 -10.40
N VAL A 37 9.40 6.61 -10.80
CA VAL A 37 9.23 7.76 -11.70
C VAL A 37 9.74 9.05 -11.03
N GLN A 38 9.49 9.25 -9.75
CA GLN A 38 10.00 10.39 -8.99
C GLN A 38 11.53 10.39 -8.92
N LEU A 39 12.15 9.24 -8.61
CA LEU A 39 13.62 9.10 -8.59
C LEU A 39 14.25 9.31 -9.98
N ALA A 40 13.61 8.82 -11.04
CA ALA A 40 14.09 9.02 -12.41
C ALA A 40 14.03 10.50 -12.83
N ARG A 41 12.99 11.23 -12.43
CA ARG A 41 12.85 12.66 -12.70
C ARG A 41 13.89 13.52 -11.96
N GLU A 42 14.28 13.11 -10.78
CA GLU A 42 15.38 13.75 -10.03
C GLU A 42 16.77 13.40 -10.58
N GLY A 43 16.84 12.54 -11.59
CA GLY A 43 18.13 12.08 -12.13
C GLY A 43 18.88 11.10 -11.22
N THR A 44 18.22 10.59 -10.16
CA THR A 44 18.83 9.63 -9.24
C THR A 44 19.06 8.27 -9.91
N ILE A 45 18.14 7.87 -10.80
CA ILE A 45 18.21 6.62 -11.56
C ILE A 45 17.84 6.85 -13.02
N SER A 46 18.29 5.97 -13.92
CA SER A 46 17.76 5.83 -15.26
C SER A 46 16.66 4.76 -15.27
N LEU A 47 15.41 5.12 -15.61
CA LEU A 47 14.26 4.22 -15.61
C LEU A 47 13.83 3.89 -17.04
N ALA A 48 13.67 2.60 -17.33
CA ALA A 48 13.16 2.10 -18.61
C ALA A 48 11.99 1.12 -18.40
N LEU A 49 10.99 1.21 -19.29
CA LEU A 49 9.94 0.19 -19.38
C LEU A 49 10.40 -0.88 -20.38
N MET A 50 10.54 -2.11 -19.91
CA MET A 50 11.06 -3.23 -20.68
C MET A 50 9.96 -4.13 -21.21
N ARG A 51 10.28 -4.79 -22.33
CA ARG A 51 9.47 -5.87 -22.88
C ARG A 51 9.89 -7.20 -22.26
N ARG A 52 8.93 -8.08 -22.09
CA ARG A 52 9.11 -9.43 -21.58
C ARG A 52 10.12 -10.29 -22.38
N HIS A 53 10.35 -10.01 -23.66
CA HIS A 53 11.05 -10.90 -24.57
C HIS A 53 12.56 -10.70 -24.69
N ASP A 54 13.08 -9.60 -24.15
CA ASP A 54 14.48 -9.30 -24.32
C ASP A 54 15.27 -9.76 -23.09
N GLN A 55 15.74 -11.02 -23.11
CA GLN A 55 16.95 -11.49 -22.42
C GLN A 55 16.87 -12.00 -20.97
N VAL A 56 15.73 -12.24 -20.35
CA VAL A 56 15.76 -12.84 -19.02
C VAL A 56 15.09 -14.21 -19.03
N ARG A 57 15.87 -15.28 -19.06
CA ARG A 57 15.39 -16.66 -18.82
C ARG A 57 14.68 -16.83 -17.47
N CYS A 58 14.97 -15.93 -16.51
CA CYS A 58 14.32 -15.83 -15.22
C CYS A 58 12.84 -15.47 -15.30
N LEU A 59 12.35 -14.93 -16.40
CA LEU A 59 10.94 -14.61 -16.60
C LEU A 59 10.09 -15.80 -17.01
N ALA A 60 10.63 -17.00 -16.91
CA ALA A 60 9.80 -18.19 -16.74
C ALA A 60 9.01 -18.19 -15.39
N ILE A 61 9.08 -17.11 -14.60
CA ILE A 61 8.14 -16.75 -13.52
C ILE A 61 6.78 -16.44 -14.16
N GLN A 62 6.33 -17.38 -14.99
CA GLN A 62 5.02 -17.30 -15.59
C GLN A 62 3.97 -17.76 -14.58
N GLN A 63 3.10 -16.81 -14.22
CA GLN A 63 1.72 -17.13 -13.91
C GLN A 63 1.51 -18.20 -12.83
N GLU A 64 1.92 -17.91 -11.65
CA GLU A 64 1.12 -18.27 -10.51
C GLU A 64 0.19 -17.06 -10.25
N ASP A 65 -1.03 -17.29 -9.88
CA ASP A 65 -2.24 -16.47 -9.90
C ASP A 65 -2.18 -15.02 -9.38
N TYR A 66 -1.02 -14.40 -9.20
CA TYR A 66 -0.92 -13.04 -8.67
C TYR A 66 0.24 -12.23 -9.30
N PRO A 67 -0.03 -11.01 -9.76
CA PRO A 67 0.99 -10.19 -10.41
C PRO A 67 2.08 -9.73 -9.44
N LEU A 68 3.32 -9.98 -9.80
CA LEU A 68 4.51 -9.43 -9.16
C LEU A 68 5.01 -8.21 -9.94
N LEU A 69 5.64 -7.26 -9.25
CA LEU A 69 6.44 -6.23 -9.91
C LEU A 69 7.88 -6.72 -9.97
N LEU A 70 8.42 -6.81 -11.18
CA LEU A 70 9.79 -7.23 -11.43
C LEU A 70 10.64 -6.06 -11.90
N LEU A 71 11.81 -5.90 -11.28
CA LEU A 71 12.81 -4.93 -11.66
C LEU A 71 14.14 -5.64 -11.94
N LYS A 72 14.84 -5.20 -13.00
CA LYS A 72 16.25 -5.50 -13.20
C LYS A 72 17.05 -4.24 -12.90
N CYS A 73 17.87 -4.31 -11.86
CA CYS A 73 18.64 -3.19 -11.35
C CYS A 73 20.13 -3.39 -11.70
N THR A 74 20.74 -2.39 -12.32
CA THR A 74 22.16 -2.39 -12.68
C THR A 74 22.82 -1.18 -12.06
N ALA A 75 23.87 -1.38 -11.29
CA ALA A 75 24.72 -0.31 -10.78
C ALA A 75 26.13 -0.39 -11.42
N PRO A 76 26.84 0.73 -11.55
CA PRO A 76 28.16 0.76 -12.20
C PRO A 76 29.20 -0.16 -11.56
N HIS A 77 29.08 -0.39 -10.25
CA HIS A 77 30.00 -1.21 -9.46
C HIS A 77 29.62 -2.70 -9.37
N HIS A 78 28.48 -3.10 -9.94
CA HIS A 78 28.03 -4.49 -9.92
C HIS A 78 28.47 -5.24 -11.18
N ALA A 79 29.07 -6.41 -10.99
CA ALA A 79 29.50 -7.27 -12.11
C ALA A 79 28.30 -7.81 -12.93
N ARG A 80 27.11 -7.92 -12.30
CA ARG A 80 25.90 -8.38 -12.97
C ARG A 80 24.67 -7.60 -12.47
N PRO A 81 23.62 -7.49 -13.30
CA PRO A 81 22.34 -6.96 -12.86
C PRO A 81 21.73 -7.79 -11.73
N ARG A 82 21.01 -7.13 -10.83
CA ARG A 82 20.20 -7.74 -9.77
C ARG A 82 18.74 -7.83 -10.21
N LEU A 83 18.12 -8.99 -10.00
CA LEU A 83 16.69 -9.18 -10.19
C LEU A 83 15.95 -8.96 -8.86
N VAL A 84 15.04 -8.00 -8.85
CA VAL A 84 14.30 -7.57 -7.65
C VAL A 84 12.81 -7.80 -7.87
N CYS A 85 12.17 -8.43 -6.90
CA CYS A 85 10.77 -8.79 -6.95
C CYS A 85 9.98 -8.07 -5.86
N PHE A 86 8.82 -7.50 -6.20
CA PHE A 86 7.87 -6.94 -5.22
C PHE A 86 6.57 -7.73 -5.25
N ASP A 87 6.22 -8.30 -4.11
CA ASP A 87 4.98 -9.05 -3.89
C ASP A 87 4.02 -8.22 -3.02
N PRO A 88 2.97 -7.61 -3.61
CA PRO A 88 1.99 -6.81 -2.88
C PRO A 88 0.89 -7.64 -2.21
N ARG A 89 1.00 -8.96 -2.17
CA ARG A 89 -0.01 -9.88 -1.65
C ARG A 89 -0.28 -9.66 -0.16
N ASP A 90 -1.57 -9.84 0.22
CA ASP A 90 -2.04 -9.67 1.59
C ASP A 90 -1.61 -10.82 2.52
N GLN A 91 -1.58 -12.06 2.01
CA GLN A 91 -1.24 -13.25 2.79
C GLN A 91 0.27 -13.32 3.08
N SER A 92 0.63 -13.45 4.36
CA SER A 92 2.03 -13.52 4.80
C SER A 92 2.67 -14.89 4.57
N ASP A 93 1.87 -15.95 4.55
CA ASP A 93 2.27 -17.35 4.41
C ASP A 93 2.31 -17.86 2.95
N VAL A 94 1.80 -17.06 2.00
CA VAL A 94 1.77 -17.41 0.58
C VAL A 94 2.93 -16.75 -0.16
N TRP A 95 3.76 -17.58 -0.80
CA TRP A 95 4.98 -17.17 -1.50
C TRP A 95 4.93 -17.57 -2.97
N GLN A 96 5.40 -16.69 -3.84
CA GLN A 96 5.71 -17.04 -5.23
C GLN A 96 7.07 -17.74 -5.27
N LYS A 97 7.06 -19.06 -4.99
CA LYS A 97 8.28 -19.84 -4.77
C LYS A 97 9.29 -19.68 -5.89
N LYS A 98 8.84 -19.79 -7.15
CA LYS A 98 9.71 -19.69 -8.31
C LYS A 98 10.39 -18.31 -8.40
N ALA A 99 9.62 -17.22 -8.15
CA ALA A 99 10.18 -15.87 -8.11
C ALA A 99 11.17 -15.70 -6.96
N LEU A 100 10.84 -16.24 -5.79
CA LEU A 100 11.70 -16.19 -4.60
C LEU A 100 13.01 -16.97 -4.81
N ASP A 101 12.97 -18.11 -5.53
CA ASP A 101 14.17 -18.88 -5.82
C ASP A 101 15.09 -18.17 -6.82
N GLU A 102 14.52 -17.53 -7.84
CA GLU A 102 15.26 -16.93 -8.96
C GLU A 102 15.70 -15.47 -8.73
N CYS A 103 14.99 -14.68 -7.88
CA CYS A 103 15.38 -13.28 -7.63
C CYS A 103 16.57 -13.16 -6.67
N ASP A 104 17.24 -12.02 -6.73
CA ASP A 104 18.29 -11.64 -5.76
C ASP A 104 17.67 -11.09 -4.48
N LEU A 105 16.58 -10.30 -4.59
CA LEU A 105 15.79 -9.79 -3.46
C LEU A 105 14.29 -9.90 -3.73
N TYR A 106 13.56 -10.25 -2.67
CA TYR A 106 12.11 -10.42 -2.67
C TYR A 106 11.47 -9.52 -1.61
N PHE A 107 10.92 -8.41 -2.05
CA PHE A 107 10.19 -7.49 -1.19
C PHE A 107 8.74 -7.93 -1.06
N LYS A 108 8.27 -8.15 0.17
CA LYS A 108 6.92 -8.63 0.46
C LYS A 108 6.17 -7.65 1.35
N ARG A 109 4.91 -7.33 0.97
CA ARG A 109 4.06 -6.40 1.70
C ARG A 109 3.66 -6.93 3.08
N SER A 110 3.18 -8.15 3.14
CA SER A 110 2.81 -8.80 4.40
C SER A 110 3.87 -9.82 4.77
N THR A 111 4.76 -9.44 5.70
CA THR A 111 5.79 -10.32 6.26
C THR A 111 5.53 -10.54 7.73
N HIS A 112 5.25 -11.79 8.10
CA HIS A 112 5.13 -12.19 9.48
C HIS A 112 6.33 -13.08 9.84
N PRO A 113 7.10 -12.79 10.90
CA PRO A 113 8.31 -13.53 11.22
C PRO A 113 8.14 -15.06 11.30
N PRO A 114 7.07 -15.62 11.94
CA PRO A 114 6.83 -17.06 11.95
C PRO A 114 6.63 -17.67 10.56
N ASP A 115 6.05 -16.93 9.60
CA ASP A 115 5.84 -17.44 8.24
C ASP A 115 7.12 -17.36 7.41
N THR A 116 7.91 -16.30 7.61
CA THR A 116 9.23 -16.20 6.99
C THR A 116 10.16 -17.29 7.49
N ALA A 117 10.08 -17.66 8.77
CA ALA A 117 10.88 -18.74 9.37
C ALA A 117 10.63 -20.13 8.76
N LYS A 118 9.50 -20.33 8.06
CA LYS A 118 9.19 -21.59 7.34
C LYS A 118 9.95 -21.74 6.01
N LEU A 119 10.58 -20.68 5.52
CA LEU A 119 11.38 -20.68 4.30
C LEU A 119 12.75 -21.30 4.56
N THR A 120 13.41 -21.75 3.48
CA THR A 120 14.81 -22.18 3.57
C THR A 120 15.74 -21.02 3.94
N PRO A 121 16.92 -21.24 4.55
CA PRO A 121 17.86 -20.17 4.88
C PRO A 121 18.23 -19.31 3.67
N SER A 122 18.39 -19.92 2.49
CA SER A 122 18.67 -19.21 1.24
C SER A 122 17.52 -18.28 0.82
N GLN A 123 16.27 -18.71 0.98
CA GLN A 123 15.09 -17.89 0.66
C GLN A 123 14.92 -16.79 1.71
N GLN A 124 15.09 -17.09 3.00
CA GLN A 124 15.01 -16.09 4.08
C GLN A 124 15.99 -14.95 3.86
N SER A 125 17.21 -15.23 3.41
CA SER A 125 18.23 -14.21 3.16
C SER A 125 17.84 -13.21 2.08
N LYS A 126 16.92 -13.56 1.18
CA LYS A 126 16.42 -12.69 0.09
C LYS A 126 15.20 -11.86 0.47
N VAL A 127 14.42 -12.31 1.48
CA VAL A 127 13.16 -11.65 1.85
C VAL A 127 13.43 -10.33 2.56
N ARG A 128 12.71 -9.30 2.13
CA ARG A 128 12.69 -7.97 2.76
C ARG A 128 11.25 -7.50 2.94
N PRO A 129 10.90 -6.95 4.10
CA PRO A 129 9.58 -6.36 4.30
C PRO A 129 9.43 -5.05 3.52
N ILE A 130 8.18 -4.72 3.18
CA ILE A 130 7.79 -3.44 2.59
C ILE A 130 7.19 -2.55 3.69
N ASN A 131 7.43 -1.25 3.63
CA ASN A 131 6.79 -0.27 4.49
C ASN A 131 5.30 -0.09 4.13
N PRO A 132 4.47 0.52 5.00
CA PRO A 132 3.09 0.85 4.66
C PRO A 132 3.00 1.55 3.31
N MET A 133 2.06 1.13 2.47
CA MET A 133 1.91 1.64 1.11
C MET A 133 0.45 1.98 0.80
N PHE A 134 0.21 2.73 -0.26
CA PHE A 134 -1.13 3.09 -0.75
C PHE A 134 -1.14 3.29 -2.26
N ALA A 135 -2.30 3.11 -2.89
CA ALA A 135 -2.43 3.28 -4.33
C ALA A 135 -2.39 4.76 -4.71
N THR A 136 -1.38 5.16 -5.51
CA THR A 136 -1.15 6.56 -5.86
C THR A 136 -0.40 6.72 -7.18
N TRP A 137 -0.45 7.93 -7.75
CA TRP A 137 0.33 8.32 -8.92
C TRP A 137 0.87 9.74 -8.74
N SER A 138 2.00 10.07 -9.38
CA SER A 138 2.50 11.43 -9.36
C SER A 138 1.88 12.23 -10.51
N PRO A 139 1.18 13.36 -10.27
CA PRO A 139 0.64 14.21 -11.33
C PRO A 139 1.75 14.85 -12.16
N HIS A 140 2.94 15.01 -11.56
CA HIS A 140 4.12 15.56 -12.21
C HIS A 140 4.98 14.50 -12.92
N ALA A 141 4.42 13.32 -13.19
CA ALA A 141 5.12 12.25 -13.89
C ALA A 141 5.56 12.61 -15.32
N GLY A 142 5.07 13.73 -15.86
CA GLY A 142 5.41 14.19 -17.22
C GLY A 142 5.04 13.13 -18.25
N GLY A 143 5.94 12.88 -19.21
CA GLY A 143 5.72 11.87 -20.26
C GLY A 143 5.54 10.44 -19.79
N TRP A 144 5.76 10.13 -18.48
CA TRP A 144 5.57 8.80 -17.94
C TRP A 144 4.10 8.37 -17.90
N THR A 145 3.16 9.30 -17.69
CA THR A 145 1.73 9.00 -17.77
C THR A 145 1.36 8.47 -19.17
N ALA A 146 1.78 9.15 -20.22
CA ALA A 146 1.57 8.69 -21.60
C ALA A 146 2.26 7.36 -21.89
N ARG A 147 3.51 7.17 -21.39
CA ARG A 147 4.25 5.91 -21.53
C ARG A 147 3.54 4.74 -20.87
N MET A 148 2.89 4.95 -19.71
CA MET A 148 2.12 3.91 -19.02
C MET A 148 0.87 3.53 -19.82
N TYR A 149 0.08 4.49 -20.33
CA TYR A 149 -1.06 4.19 -21.20
C TYR A 149 -0.61 3.44 -22.45
N TRP A 150 0.45 3.90 -23.10
CA TRP A 150 0.99 3.22 -24.28
C TRP A 150 1.45 1.78 -23.95
N ALA A 151 2.03 1.55 -22.79
CA ALA A 151 2.43 0.22 -22.35
C ALA A 151 1.22 -0.73 -22.19
N PHE A 152 0.07 -0.25 -21.68
CA PHE A 152 -1.15 -1.04 -21.58
C PHE A 152 -1.71 -1.40 -22.95
N VAL A 153 -1.81 -0.43 -23.86
CA VAL A 153 -2.26 -0.67 -25.25
C VAL A 153 -1.37 -1.70 -25.93
N ARG A 154 -0.06 -1.54 -25.80
CA ARG A 154 0.91 -2.44 -26.41
C ARG A 154 0.87 -3.84 -25.80
N SER A 155 0.66 -3.96 -24.49
CA SER A 155 0.46 -5.26 -23.83
C SER A 155 -0.75 -5.99 -24.40
N ALA A 156 -1.85 -5.28 -24.65
CA ALA A 156 -3.04 -5.85 -25.27
C ALA A 156 -2.77 -6.32 -26.72
N LEU A 157 -2.10 -5.50 -27.53
CA LEU A 157 -1.72 -5.89 -28.89
C LEU A 157 -0.86 -7.15 -28.91
N LEU A 158 0.10 -7.26 -28.00
CA LEU A 158 0.93 -8.47 -27.88
C LEU A 158 0.13 -9.71 -27.43
N GLN A 159 -0.91 -9.54 -26.62
CA GLN A 159 -1.80 -10.64 -26.25
C GLN A 159 -2.60 -11.15 -27.45
N ILE A 160 -3.06 -10.26 -28.31
CA ILE A 160 -3.76 -10.61 -29.56
C ILE A 160 -2.84 -11.42 -30.49
N THR A 161 -1.58 -10.96 -30.68
CA THR A 161 -0.62 -11.69 -31.53
C THR A 161 -0.23 -13.05 -30.99
N LYS A 162 -0.51 -13.33 -29.71
CA LYS A 162 -0.31 -14.63 -29.06
C LYS A 162 -1.57 -15.50 -29.02
N GLY A 163 -2.59 -15.12 -29.78
CA GLY A 163 -3.82 -15.90 -29.92
C GLY A 163 -4.87 -15.67 -28.82
N GLN A 164 -4.71 -14.65 -27.98
CA GLN A 164 -5.82 -14.27 -27.08
C GLN A 164 -6.97 -13.62 -27.87
N PRO A 165 -8.23 -13.91 -27.48
CA PRO A 165 -9.37 -13.27 -28.11
C PRO A 165 -9.29 -11.74 -28.03
N LEU A 166 -9.54 -11.07 -29.14
CA LEU A 166 -9.51 -9.60 -29.27
C LEU A 166 -10.30 -8.91 -28.14
N ARG A 167 -11.48 -9.45 -27.84
CA ARG A 167 -12.37 -8.92 -26.79
C ARG A 167 -11.73 -8.96 -25.40
N GLU A 168 -11.03 -10.03 -25.07
CA GLU A 168 -10.37 -10.19 -23.76
C GLU A 168 -9.17 -9.25 -23.62
N ALA A 169 -8.33 -9.18 -24.65
CA ALA A 169 -7.18 -8.28 -24.68
C ALA A 169 -7.64 -6.81 -24.57
N PHE A 170 -8.69 -6.44 -25.28
CA PHE A 170 -9.27 -5.10 -25.22
C PHE A 170 -9.86 -4.79 -23.82
N ASN A 171 -10.63 -5.69 -23.24
CA ASN A 171 -11.20 -5.52 -21.90
C ASN A 171 -10.09 -5.39 -20.83
N THR A 172 -9.01 -6.14 -20.96
CA THR A 172 -7.85 -6.04 -20.06
C THR A 172 -7.18 -4.68 -20.18
N CYS A 173 -7.01 -4.18 -21.41
CA CYS A 173 -6.48 -2.84 -21.67
C CYS A 173 -7.36 -1.75 -21.05
N LEU A 174 -8.68 -1.80 -21.31
CA LEU A 174 -9.64 -0.83 -20.74
C LEU A 174 -9.63 -0.84 -19.23
N ARG A 175 -9.58 -2.02 -18.59
CA ARG A 175 -9.48 -2.16 -17.15
C ARG A 175 -8.22 -1.53 -16.62
N SER A 176 -7.06 -1.79 -17.23
CA SER A 176 -5.78 -1.20 -16.83
C SER A 176 -5.79 0.33 -16.96
N CYS A 177 -6.33 0.85 -18.08
CA CYS A 177 -6.47 2.29 -18.27
C CYS A 177 -7.42 2.92 -17.24
N HIS A 178 -8.54 2.27 -16.95
CA HIS A 178 -9.52 2.73 -15.95
C HIS A 178 -8.91 2.73 -14.55
N ASN A 179 -8.25 1.65 -14.15
CA ASN A 179 -7.55 1.54 -12.86
C ASN A 179 -6.50 2.63 -12.72
N PHE A 180 -5.71 2.87 -13.78
CA PHE A 180 -4.70 3.93 -13.78
C PHE A 180 -5.31 5.33 -13.66
N ALA A 181 -6.37 5.61 -14.42
CA ALA A 181 -7.08 6.89 -14.36
C ALA A 181 -7.77 7.13 -13.00
N SER A 182 -8.06 6.08 -12.24
CA SER A 182 -8.68 6.16 -10.92
C SER A 182 -7.68 6.47 -9.79
N LEU A 183 -6.38 6.42 -10.06
CA LEU A 183 -5.35 6.73 -9.07
C LEU A 183 -5.38 8.20 -8.69
N SER A 184 -5.25 8.45 -7.40
CA SER A 184 -5.12 9.81 -6.87
C SER A 184 -3.66 10.19 -6.73
N SER A 185 -3.37 11.48 -6.83
CA SER A 185 -1.99 11.96 -6.72
C SER A 185 -1.46 11.86 -5.29
N VAL A 186 -0.14 11.69 -5.14
CA VAL A 186 0.53 11.66 -3.82
C VAL A 186 0.19 12.92 -3.04
N GLU A 187 0.25 14.08 -3.69
CA GLU A 187 0.03 15.39 -3.09
C GLU A 187 -1.41 15.57 -2.57
N LEU A 188 -2.36 14.81 -3.13
CA LEU A 188 -3.72 14.80 -2.62
C LEU A 188 -3.82 14.13 -1.25
N TYR A 189 -2.99 13.11 -1.00
CA TYR A 189 -2.95 12.43 0.29
C TYR A 189 -2.17 13.21 1.34
N GLU A 190 -1.08 13.87 0.94
CA GLU A 190 -0.14 14.53 1.85
C GLU A 190 -0.71 15.74 2.55
N ASP A 191 -0.42 15.86 3.84
CA ASP A 191 -0.72 17.03 4.66
C ASP A 191 0.46 17.33 5.60
N THR A 192 0.45 18.54 6.17
CA THR A 192 1.51 18.99 7.09
C THR A 192 1.17 18.73 8.55
N PRO A 193 2.15 18.61 9.46
CA PRO A 193 1.91 18.43 10.89
C PRO A 193 1.07 19.54 11.53
N HIS A 194 1.13 20.75 10.99
CA HIS A 194 0.44 21.92 11.52
C HIS A 194 -0.88 22.22 10.80
N GLY A 195 -1.28 21.39 9.82
CA GLY A 195 -2.58 21.53 9.16
C GLY A 195 -3.72 21.39 10.19
N GLU A 196 -4.72 22.27 10.09
CA GLU A 196 -5.90 22.23 10.93
C GLU A 196 -6.68 20.93 10.73
N LYS A 197 -7.12 20.33 11.83
CA LYS A 197 -7.91 19.12 11.85
C LYS A 197 -9.16 19.32 12.72
N ARG A 198 -10.27 18.75 12.28
CA ARG A 198 -11.47 18.64 13.11
C ARG A 198 -11.18 17.69 14.26
N PRO A 199 -11.48 18.04 15.53
CA PRO A 199 -11.28 17.15 16.69
C PRO A 199 -12.30 16.02 16.71
N GLN A 200 -12.25 15.18 15.68
CA GLN A 200 -13.14 14.05 15.45
C GLN A 200 -12.38 12.82 15.01
N VAL A 201 -12.98 11.67 15.21
CA VAL A 201 -12.48 10.35 14.84
C VAL A 201 -13.15 9.90 13.56
N LEU A 202 -12.37 9.59 12.54
CA LEU A 202 -12.85 8.93 11.33
C LEU A 202 -12.64 7.43 11.44
N PHE A 203 -13.75 6.68 11.41
CA PHE A 203 -13.72 5.24 11.19
C PHE A 203 -14.73 4.85 10.11
N GLN A 204 -14.23 4.38 8.98
CA GLN A 204 -15.08 3.90 7.89
C GLN A 204 -14.52 2.58 7.37
N THR A 205 -15.37 1.55 7.31
CA THR A 205 -14.96 0.21 6.93
C THR A 205 -16.01 -0.47 6.05
N ARG A 206 -15.55 -1.42 5.23
CA ARG A 206 -16.41 -2.23 4.34
C ARG A 206 -16.68 -3.58 5.00
N LEU A 207 -17.89 -4.11 4.84
CA LEU A 207 -18.18 -5.51 5.06
C LEU A 207 -18.05 -6.30 3.77
N TRP A 208 -17.68 -7.56 3.90
CA TRP A 208 -17.58 -8.51 2.80
C TRP A 208 -18.86 -9.36 2.76
N ASP A 209 -19.38 -9.60 1.57
CA ASP A 209 -20.51 -10.50 1.40
C ASP A 209 -20.00 -11.95 1.46
N PRO A 210 -20.45 -12.78 2.45
CA PRO A 210 -20.00 -14.17 2.55
C PRO A 210 -20.42 -15.04 1.36
N SER A 211 -21.37 -14.59 0.54
CA SER A 211 -21.76 -15.31 -0.69
C SER A 211 -20.79 -15.08 -1.85
N GLU A 212 -20.13 -13.92 -1.87
CA GLU A 212 -19.14 -13.55 -2.89
C GLU A 212 -17.72 -13.97 -2.50
N GLU A 213 -17.38 -13.82 -1.22
CA GLU A 213 -16.06 -14.11 -0.66
C GLU A 213 -16.13 -15.35 0.24
N LYS A 214 -15.43 -16.40 -0.14
CA LYS A 214 -15.43 -17.68 0.58
C LYS A 214 -14.32 -17.74 1.63
N GLY A 215 -14.68 -18.04 2.86
CA GLY A 215 -13.73 -18.30 3.95
C GLY A 215 -14.27 -17.94 5.33
N SER A 216 -13.96 -18.74 6.34
CA SER A 216 -14.38 -18.52 7.73
C SER A 216 -13.92 -17.19 8.32
N TRP A 217 -12.86 -16.60 7.78
CA TRP A 217 -12.34 -15.29 8.19
C TRP A 217 -13.27 -14.13 7.83
N VAL A 218 -14.15 -14.27 6.81
CA VAL A 218 -15.10 -13.22 6.40
C VAL A 218 -16.04 -12.87 7.54
N ASP A 219 -16.65 -13.88 8.16
CA ASP A 219 -17.60 -13.69 9.24
C ASP A 219 -16.93 -13.07 10.47
N GLN A 220 -15.73 -13.52 10.80
CA GLN A 220 -14.98 -12.95 11.92
C GLN A 220 -14.63 -11.48 11.64
N CYS A 221 -14.08 -11.18 10.47
CA CYS A 221 -13.71 -9.83 10.05
C CYS A 221 -14.94 -8.90 10.05
N ASN A 222 -16.09 -9.36 9.57
CA ASN A 222 -17.33 -8.59 9.58
C ASN A 222 -17.83 -8.32 11.01
N ARG A 223 -17.81 -9.33 11.90
CA ARG A 223 -18.20 -9.14 13.31
C ARG A 223 -17.32 -8.11 14.01
N GLU A 224 -15.99 -8.22 13.87
CA GLU A 224 -15.03 -7.28 14.48
C GLU A 224 -15.29 -5.83 14.00
N ARG A 225 -15.57 -5.65 12.71
CA ARG A 225 -15.88 -4.34 12.11
C ARG A 225 -17.20 -3.74 12.59
N VAL A 226 -18.24 -4.56 12.68
CA VAL A 226 -19.55 -4.16 13.20
C VAL A 226 -19.45 -3.74 14.66
N GLU A 227 -18.75 -4.53 15.47
CA GLU A 227 -18.52 -4.23 16.89
C GLU A 227 -17.75 -2.92 17.07
N MET A 228 -16.67 -2.74 16.30
CA MET A 228 -15.88 -1.49 16.32
C MET A 228 -16.75 -0.26 16.02
N VAL A 229 -17.61 -0.32 14.99
CA VAL A 229 -18.51 0.79 14.66
C VAL A 229 -19.47 1.07 15.81
N ARG A 230 -20.06 0.03 16.42
CA ARG A 230 -20.99 0.16 17.57
C ARG A 230 -20.33 0.83 18.75
N VAL A 231 -19.18 0.30 19.18
CA VAL A 231 -18.46 0.83 20.35
C VAL A 231 -18.02 2.27 20.13
N LEU A 232 -17.40 2.57 18.98
CA LEU A 232 -16.96 3.94 18.69
C LEU A 232 -18.12 4.93 18.65
N ARG A 233 -19.24 4.59 18.03
CA ARG A 233 -20.44 5.46 18.02
C ARG A 233 -21.04 5.66 19.41
N THR A 234 -21.13 4.61 20.20
CA THR A 234 -21.67 4.68 21.55
C THR A 234 -20.81 5.53 22.48
N ARG A 235 -19.49 5.35 22.42
CA ARG A 235 -18.56 6.00 23.34
C ARG A 235 -18.16 7.42 22.93
N LEU A 236 -18.06 7.68 21.65
CA LEU A 236 -17.61 8.97 21.12
C LEU A 236 -18.76 9.88 20.67
N GLY A 237 -19.96 9.33 20.44
CA GLY A 237 -21.14 10.09 20.00
C GLY A 237 -20.88 10.84 18.70
N ASN A 238 -21.15 12.14 18.68
CA ASN A 238 -20.96 13.03 17.53
C ASN A 238 -19.48 13.30 17.18
N ARG A 239 -18.55 12.89 18.04
CA ARG A 239 -17.11 12.96 17.74
C ARG A 239 -16.65 11.78 16.87
N CYS A 240 -17.47 10.73 16.66
CA CYS A 240 -17.21 9.64 15.74
C CYS A 240 -17.94 9.85 14.41
N VAL A 241 -17.20 9.82 13.32
CA VAL A 241 -17.70 10.04 11.97
C VAL A 241 -17.38 8.82 11.10
N GLY A 242 -18.32 8.45 10.23
CA GLY A 242 -18.17 7.26 9.37
C GLY A 242 -19.10 6.13 9.79
N GLY A 243 -18.63 4.90 9.68
CA GLY A 243 -19.40 3.68 9.89
C GLY A 243 -19.18 2.66 8.78
N LEU A 244 -20.19 1.83 8.50
CA LEU A 244 -20.12 0.84 7.43
C LEU A 244 -20.34 1.49 6.06
N ILE A 245 -19.46 1.18 5.11
CA ILE A 245 -19.63 1.58 3.71
C ILE A 245 -20.91 0.93 3.16
N ARG A 246 -21.76 1.71 2.48
CA ARG A 246 -22.97 1.22 1.85
C ARG A 246 -22.65 0.16 0.79
N THR A 247 -23.03 -1.06 1.05
CA THR A 247 -23.06 -2.20 0.14
C THR A 247 -24.40 -2.89 0.29
N PRO A 248 -24.90 -3.66 -0.70
CA PRO A 248 -26.15 -4.40 -0.56
C PRO A 248 -26.18 -5.27 0.71
N TYR A 249 -25.07 -5.90 1.04
CA TYR A 249 -24.93 -6.72 2.25
C TYR A 249 -25.05 -5.88 3.53
N ALA A 250 -24.32 -4.75 3.63
CA ALA A 250 -24.37 -3.89 4.81
C ALA A 250 -25.75 -3.23 4.99
N GLU A 251 -26.40 -2.81 3.90
CA GLU A 251 -27.75 -2.24 3.94
C GLU A 251 -28.79 -3.23 4.42
N LYS A 252 -28.68 -4.48 3.99
CA LYS A 252 -29.59 -5.55 4.38
C LYS A 252 -29.46 -5.95 5.87
N HIS A 253 -28.22 -6.02 6.37
CA HIS A 253 -27.94 -6.64 7.67
C HIS A 253 -27.65 -5.63 8.79
N TYR A 254 -27.20 -4.41 8.48
CA TYR A 254 -26.75 -3.40 9.44
C TYR A 254 -27.11 -1.98 9.01
N PRO A 255 -28.40 -1.68 8.72
CA PRO A 255 -28.81 -0.37 8.18
C PRO A 255 -28.55 0.78 9.15
N ASP A 256 -28.59 0.53 10.46
CA ASP A 256 -28.32 1.48 11.54
C ASP A 256 -26.85 1.88 11.67
N LEU A 257 -25.93 1.08 11.12
CA LEU A 257 -24.47 1.30 11.21
C LEU A 257 -23.86 1.89 9.94
N LEU A 258 -24.68 2.22 8.96
CA LEU A 258 -24.18 2.76 7.69
C LEU A 258 -23.47 4.11 7.88
N SER A 259 -22.44 4.33 7.09
CA SER A 259 -21.68 5.59 7.10
C SER A 259 -22.56 6.77 6.73
N ASN A 260 -22.41 7.86 7.49
CA ASN A 260 -23.03 9.16 7.21
C ASN A 260 -22.19 10.05 6.27
N LEU A 261 -20.98 9.60 5.89
CA LEU A 261 -20.05 10.41 5.08
C LEU A 261 -20.24 10.23 3.58
N THR A 262 -20.65 9.05 3.16
CA THR A 262 -20.79 8.72 1.73
C THR A 262 -22.13 8.04 1.51
N PRO A 263 -23.07 8.71 0.85
CA PRO A 263 -24.40 8.16 0.57
C PRO A 263 -24.37 6.91 -0.32
N THR A 264 -23.27 6.68 -1.06
CA THR A 264 -23.12 5.53 -1.97
C THR A 264 -21.68 5.04 -2.02
N SER A 265 -21.48 3.79 -2.43
CA SER A 265 -20.18 3.19 -2.80
C SER A 265 -19.46 3.93 -3.95
N LYS A 266 -20.07 4.94 -4.52
CA LYS A 266 -19.62 5.73 -5.67
C LYS A 266 -18.96 7.07 -5.28
N ALA A 267 -18.69 7.34 -4.01
CA ALA A 267 -17.91 8.53 -3.65
C ALA A 267 -16.59 8.51 -4.43
N LYS A 268 -16.35 9.56 -5.19
CA LYS A 268 -15.12 9.67 -5.96
C LYS A 268 -13.94 9.63 -5.00
N ARG A 269 -12.98 8.76 -5.26
CA ARG A 269 -11.82 8.58 -4.38
C ARG A 269 -11.13 9.88 -4.00
N PRO A 270 -10.90 10.87 -4.89
CA PRO A 270 -10.31 12.15 -4.52
C PRO A 270 -11.10 12.93 -3.46
N GLU A 271 -12.43 12.87 -3.50
CA GLU A 271 -13.30 13.53 -2.50
C GLU A 271 -13.17 12.87 -1.14
N PHE A 272 -13.15 11.52 -1.12
CA PHE A 272 -12.95 10.77 0.10
C PHE A 272 -11.57 11.03 0.72
N ILE A 273 -10.51 11.14 -0.08
CA ILE A 273 -9.16 11.46 0.40
C ILE A 273 -9.13 12.86 1.04
N ARG A 274 -9.71 13.87 0.37
CA ARG A 274 -9.81 15.22 0.94
C ARG A 274 -10.58 15.22 2.26
N LEU A 275 -11.64 14.43 2.33
CA LEU A 275 -12.42 14.27 3.55
C LEU A 275 -11.58 13.65 4.67
N CYS A 276 -10.85 12.56 4.39
CA CYS A 276 -9.98 11.89 5.36
C CYS A 276 -8.95 12.84 5.98
N ARG A 277 -8.42 13.79 5.20
CA ARG A 277 -7.45 14.77 5.68
C ARG A 277 -8.02 15.76 6.72
N GLN A 278 -9.35 15.94 6.79
CA GLN A 278 -9.97 16.93 7.68
C GLN A 278 -10.04 16.48 9.13
N PHE A 279 -9.95 15.18 9.42
CA PHE A 279 -10.14 14.62 10.76
C PHE A 279 -8.82 14.51 11.53
N LEU A 280 -8.88 14.71 12.84
CA LEU A 280 -7.69 14.58 13.70
C LEU A 280 -7.23 13.15 13.81
N ILE A 281 -8.16 12.23 14.04
CA ILE A 281 -7.87 10.83 14.32
C ILE A 281 -8.45 9.94 13.22
N ARG A 282 -7.66 8.96 12.79
CA ARG A 282 -8.12 7.88 11.93
C ARG A 282 -7.84 6.52 12.57
N VAL A 283 -8.89 5.71 12.69
CA VAL A 283 -8.78 4.37 13.24
C VAL A 283 -8.50 3.39 12.11
N ASN A 284 -7.51 2.52 12.31
CA ASN A 284 -7.17 1.42 11.43
C ASN A 284 -7.37 0.07 12.11
N ILE A 285 -7.98 -0.85 11.39
CA ILE A 285 -8.07 -2.25 11.75
C ILE A 285 -7.41 -3.08 10.66
N LYS A 286 -7.01 -4.29 11.01
CA LYS A 286 -6.41 -5.25 10.08
C LYS A 286 -7.29 -5.47 8.85
N ALA A 287 -6.64 -5.71 7.71
CA ALA A 287 -7.29 -6.17 6.49
C ALA A 287 -7.47 -7.69 6.53
N LEU A 288 -7.86 -8.28 5.41
CA LEU A 288 -7.96 -9.73 5.25
C LEU A 288 -6.62 -10.39 5.55
N PHE A 289 -6.65 -11.57 6.17
CA PHE A 289 -5.44 -12.36 6.48
C PHE A 289 -4.45 -11.61 7.41
N ASP A 290 -4.94 -10.78 8.31
CA ASP A 290 -4.12 -9.89 9.16
C ASP A 290 -3.17 -8.96 8.38
N ALA A 291 -3.48 -8.71 7.11
CA ALA A 291 -2.66 -7.85 6.27
C ALA A 291 -2.74 -6.38 6.68
N ILE A 292 -1.70 -5.64 6.31
CA ILE A 292 -1.66 -4.19 6.50
C ILE A 292 -2.62 -3.51 5.51
N PRO A 293 -3.63 -2.75 5.98
CA PRO A 293 -4.53 -2.05 5.08
C PRO A 293 -3.82 -0.87 4.38
N TYR A 294 -4.23 -0.57 3.14
CA TYR A 294 -3.76 0.65 2.45
C TYR A 294 -4.09 1.93 3.22
N SER A 295 -5.18 1.92 3.99
CA SER A 295 -5.58 3.04 4.84
C SER A 295 -4.51 3.43 5.88
N LEU A 296 -3.61 2.51 6.26
CA LEU A 296 -2.50 2.83 7.17
C LEU A 296 -1.52 3.81 6.51
N GLY A 297 -1.06 3.52 5.29
CA GLY A 297 -0.20 4.42 4.53
C GLY A 297 -0.89 5.75 4.21
N GLU A 298 -2.18 5.71 3.84
CA GLU A 298 -2.99 6.92 3.61
C GLU A 298 -3.13 7.80 4.85
N THR A 299 -3.28 7.18 6.04
CA THR A 299 -3.40 7.89 7.32
C THR A 299 -2.10 8.62 7.66
N LEU A 300 -0.97 7.95 7.47
CA LEU A 300 0.35 8.55 7.68
C LEU A 300 0.60 9.70 6.70
N ALA A 301 0.24 9.54 5.42
CA ALA A 301 0.35 10.60 4.42
C ALA A 301 -0.53 11.82 4.75
N ALA A 302 -1.77 11.57 5.19
CA ALA A 302 -2.73 12.61 5.57
C ALA A 302 -2.39 13.27 6.91
N ASN A 303 -1.36 12.79 7.59
CA ASN A 303 -0.94 13.29 8.90
C ASN A 303 -2.07 13.37 9.93
N ASN A 304 -2.90 12.31 9.97
CA ASN A 304 -3.86 12.09 11.05
C ASN A 304 -3.16 11.36 12.20
N CYS A 305 -3.65 11.53 13.43
CA CYS A 305 -3.29 10.64 14.51
C CYS A 305 -3.77 9.23 14.17
N LEU A 306 -2.85 8.29 14.06
CA LEU A 306 -3.15 6.90 13.78
C LEU A 306 -3.45 6.16 15.09
N VAL A 307 -4.63 5.55 15.19
CA VAL A 307 -5.00 4.60 16.23
C VAL A 307 -5.24 3.25 15.55
N SER A 308 -4.44 2.24 15.86
CA SER A 308 -4.42 0.98 15.12
C SER A 308 -4.40 -0.24 16.03
N GLU A 309 -5.01 -1.33 15.57
CA GLU A 309 -4.75 -2.64 16.17
C GLU A 309 -3.26 -2.96 16.17
N THR A 310 -2.87 -3.91 17.04
CA THR A 310 -1.50 -4.43 17.07
C THR A 310 -1.07 -4.91 15.69
N ILE A 311 -0.01 -4.32 15.17
CA ILE A 311 0.55 -4.66 13.87
C ILE A 311 1.54 -5.81 14.05
N ARG A 312 1.25 -6.96 13.45
CA ARG A 312 2.08 -8.18 13.54
C ARG A 312 3.10 -8.29 12.42
N ASN A 313 2.88 -7.56 11.33
CA ASN A 313 3.77 -7.59 10.18
C ASN A 313 5.01 -6.73 10.41
N SER A 314 6.13 -7.21 9.89
CA SER A 314 7.38 -6.44 9.88
C SER A 314 7.36 -5.37 8.80
N PHE A 315 8.04 -4.26 9.04
CA PHE A 315 8.31 -3.21 8.06
C PHE A 315 9.82 -3.05 7.86
N ALA A 316 10.21 -2.58 6.68
CA ALA A 316 11.61 -2.25 6.39
C ALA A 316 12.17 -1.21 7.37
N THR A 317 11.34 -0.23 7.73
CA THR A 317 11.59 0.73 8.80
C THR A 317 10.53 0.52 9.88
N PRO A 318 10.89 0.24 11.13
CA PRO A 318 9.92 -0.06 12.18
C PRO A 318 8.93 1.09 12.43
N LEU A 319 7.63 0.78 12.44
CA LEU A 319 6.58 1.67 12.92
C LEU A 319 6.39 1.40 14.41
N ILE A 320 6.69 2.39 15.25
CA ILE A 320 6.82 2.22 16.70
C ILE A 320 5.53 2.69 17.38
N ALA A 321 4.92 1.82 18.19
CA ALA A 321 3.78 2.17 19.05
C ALA A 321 4.16 3.27 20.05
N ASP A 322 3.19 4.09 20.45
CA ASP A 322 3.30 5.24 21.32
C ASP A 322 4.20 6.39 20.83
N LYS A 323 4.90 6.14 19.71
CA LYS A 323 5.68 7.14 19.00
C LYS A 323 5.00 7.59 17.71
N HIS A 324 4.65 6.65 16.83
CA HIS A 324 4.07 6.94 15.52
C HIS A 324 2.56 6.68 15.46
N TYR A 325 2.04 5.86 16.38
CA TYR A 325 0.62 5.54 16.48
C TYR A 325 0.29 5.05 17.89
N LEU A 326 -1.00 5.11 18.27
CA LEU A 326 -1.47 4.48 19.49
C LEU A 326 -2.04 3.10 19.17
N VAL A 327 -1.66 2.10 19.97
CA VAL A 327 -2.10 0.72 19.81
C VAL A 327 -3.34 0.43 20.66
N PHE A 328 -4.20 -0.46 20.16
CA PHE A 328 -5.31 -1.05 20.90
C PHE A 328 -5.47 -2.54 20.58
N SER A 329 -6.09 -3.27 21.47
CA SER A 329 -6.41 -4.70 21.35
C SER A 329 -7.90 -4.98 21.33
N THR A 330 -8.71 -4.07 21.87
CA THR A 330 -10.17 -4.19 21.93
C THR A 330 -10.86 -2.92 21.43
N PRO A 331 -12.13 -3.00 20.96
CA PRO A 331 -12.89 -1.83 20.54
C PRO A 331 -13.04 -0.77 21.65
N ASN A 332 -13.16 -1.17 22.91
CA ASN A 332 -13.22 -0.24 24.05
C ASN A 332 -11.89 0.49 24.25
N GLU A 333 -10.78 -0.22 24.19
CA GLU A 333 -9.45 0.38 24.22
C GLU A 333 -9.21 1.35 23.06
N CYS A 334 -9.72 1.02 21.86
CA CYS A 334 -9.69 1.93 20.72
C CYS A 334 -10.41 3.25 21.05
N ALA A 335 -11.60 3.18 21.64
CA ALA A 335 -12.34 4.37 22.06
C ALA A 335 -11.58 5.17 23.12
N ASP A 336 -10.94 4.51 24.09
CA ASP A 336 -10.12 5.16 25.13
C ASP A 336 -8.93 5.90 24.51
N ARG A 337 -8.21 5.27 23.56
CA ARG A 337 -7.10 5.91 22.81
C ARG A 337 -7.56 7.11 21.99
N CYS A 338 -8.75 7.03 21.40
CA CYS A 338 -9.34 8.16 20.68
C CYS A 338 -9.67 9.32 21.62
N LEU A 339 -10.31 9.04 22.78
CA LEU A 339 -10.61 10.05 23.79
C LEU A 339 -9.35 10.71 24.32
N GLU A 340 -8.32 9.94 24.62
CA GLU A 340 -7.02 10.43 25.08
C GLU A 340 -6.43 11.48 24.13
N LEU A 341 -6.51 11.24 22.80
CA LEU A 341 -6.00 12.18 21.80
C LEU A 341 -6.92 13.40 21.63
N LEU A 342 -8.23 13.22 21.73
CA LEU A 342 -9.21 14.31 21.64
C LEU A 342 -9.10 15.28 22.83
N ASP A 343 -8.78 14.73 24.01
CA ASP A 343 -8.73 15.49 25.26
C ASP A 343 -7.30 16.04 25.54
N SER A 344 -6.28 15.61 24.74
CA SER A 344 -4.90 16.10 24.86
C SER A 344 -4.34 16.59 23.53
N PRO A 345 -4.61 17.86 23.13
CA PRO A 345 -4.10 18.43 21.88
C PRO A 345 -2.58 18.36 21.75
N ALA A 346 -1.84 18.54 22.85
CA ALA A 346 -0.37 18.48 22.85
C ALA A 346 0.14 17.05 22.54
N LYS A 347 -0.53 16.02 23.04
CA LYS A 347 -0.21 14.62 22.72
C LYS A 347 -0.52 14.30 21.25
N ALA A 348 -1.69 14.73 20.79
CA ALA A 348 -2.10 14.56 19.41
C ALA A 348 -1.12 15.24 18.43
N GLN A 349 -0.70 16.48 18.75
CA GLN A 349 0.25 17.22 17.91
C GLN A 349 1.61 16.49 17.85
N ARG A 350 2.15 16.07 18.97
CA ARG A 350 3.41 15.33 19.05
C ARG A 350 3.36 14.01 18.26
N LEU A 351 2.26 13.25 18.39
CA LEU A 351 2.07 12.02 17.63
C LEU A 351 2.06 12.29 16.12
N ARG A 352 1.41 13.37 15.68
CA ARG A 352 1.36 13.79 14.26
C ARG A 352 2.75 14.16 13.73
N GLU A 353 3.57 14.85 14.50
CA GLU A 353 4.93 15.24 14.12
C GLU A 353 5.85 14.04 13.95
N GLU A 354 5.82 13.11 14.90
CA GLU A 354 6.58 11.86 14.83
C GLU A 354 6.11 10.97 13.67
N ALA A 355 4.79 10.81 13.48
CA ALA A 355 4.22 10.06 12.38
C ALA A 355 4.55 10.70 11.01
N HIS A 356 4.58 12.03 10.93
CA HIS A 356 4.98 12.75 9.71
C HIS A 356 6.46 12.52 9.37
N THR A 357 7.32 12.59 10.38
CA THR A 357 8.75 12.30 10.21
C THR A 357 8.96 10.87 9.68
N TYR A 358 8.24 9.90 10.25
CA TYR A 358 8.24 8.53 9.75
C TYR A 358 7.70 8.42 8.32
N TYR A 359 6.57 9.08 8.02
CA TYR A 359 6.02 9.10 6.67
C TYR A 359 7.04 9.61 5.64
N ARG A 360 7.65 10.74 5.91
CA ARG A 360 8.64 11.36 5.00
C ARG A 360 9.86 10.49 4.78
N ALA A 361 10.33 9.80 5.80
CA ALA A 361 11.54 8.96 5.73
C ALA A 361 11.28 7.56 5.13
N ALA A 362 10.10 6.98 5.39
CA ALA A 362 9.87 5.55 5.17
C ALA A 362 8.66 5.21 4.27
N VAL A 363 7.63 6.08 4.22
CA VAL A 363 6.36 5.78 3.56
C VAL A 363 6.10 6.63 2.31
N CYS A 364 6.73 7.79 2.18
CA CYS A 364 6.70 8.57 0.94
C CYS A 364 7.23 7.71 -0.22
N PRO A 365 6.48 7.53 -1.34
CA PRO A 365 6.82 6.57 -2.39
C PRO A 365 8.26 6.69 -2.91
N LYS A 366 8.75 7.93 -3.05
CA LYS A 366 10.12 8.21 -3.51
C LYS A 366 11.17 7.67 -2.52
N GLU A 367 11.03 7.99 -1.24
CA GLU A 367 12.03 7.60 -0.23
C GLU A 367 11.96 6.11 0.10
N ALA A 368 10.76 5.52 0.10
CA ALA A 368 10.61 4.08 0.19
C ALA A 368 11.33 3.36 -0.95
N MET A 369 11.12 3.80 -2.19
CA MET A 369 11.81 3.21 -3.35
C MET A 369 13.31 3.46 -3.33
N ARG A 370 13.76 4.61 -2.84
CA ARG A 370 15.20 4.87 -2.61
C ARG A 370 15.77 3.83 -1.67
N THR A 371 15.11 3.57 -0.53
CA THR A 371 15.53 2.57 0.44
C THR A 371 15.59 1.16 -0.15
N TYR A 372 14.55 0.75 -0.90
CA TYR A 372 14.52 -0.58 -1.51
C TYR A 372 15.59 -0.76 -2.60
N LEU A 373 15.82 0.26 -3.44
CA LEU A 373 16.88 0.21 -4.44
C LEU A 373 18.27 0.23 -3.81
N THR A 374 18.47 0.98 -2.73
CA THR A 374 19.73 0.95 -1.98
C THR A 374 20.02 -0.46 -1.44
N GLN A 375 19.02 -1.13 -0.84
CA GLN A 375 19.17 -2.52 -0.40
C GLN A 375 19.40 -3.49 -1.57
N ALA A 376 18.77 -3.23 -2.72
CA ALA A 376 18.94 -4.06 -3.91
C ALA A 376 20.32 -3.92 -4.56
N LEU A 377 20.94 -2.77 -4.41
CA LEU A 377 22.21 -2.41 -5.02
C LEU A 377 23.39 -2.34 -4.01
N ALA A 378 23.16 -2.71 -2.77
CA ALA A 378 24.20 -2.98 -1.78
C ALA A 378 24.74 -4.42 -1.95
#